data_7f067a78836a6861278a9b810ef4d4c1
#
_entry.id   7f067a78836a6861278a9b810ef4d4c1
#
_cell.length_a   1.000
_cell.length_b   1.000
_cell.length_c   1.000
_cell.angle_alpha   90.00
_cell.angle_beta   90.00
_cell.angle_gamma   90.00
#
_symmetry.space_group_name_H-M   'P 1'
#
loop_
_entity.id
_entity.type
_entity.pdbx_description
1 polymer ?
#
loop_
_entity_poly.entity_id
_entity_poly.type
_entity_poly.pdbx_seq_one_letter_code
_entity_poly.pdbx_strand_id
1 'polypeptide(L)'
;EQIAQAAGVKAYIADPVVVDELDDIARLSGIPECPRISIFHALNQKAIARRHAEKVGKRYEDLNLVVAHMGGGISVSAHCKGRVIDTNNALDGDGPIAPERAGTVPAGALVNLCFSGKYSQRDVLKMLAGKGGLVAHLNQNSVQQICIDIEKGDQKSKAVLDAMSYSIAKEIGAMAAVLKGQVDAILLTGGVAYNEPVNDVIREHCSFLAPI
;
A
#
# COMPACT_ATOMS: atom_id res chain seq x y z
N GLU A 1 3.61 -19.54 -19.75
CA GLU A 1 4.52 -20.06 -20.81
C GLU A 1 3.98 -21.31 -21.50
N GLN A 2 3.60 -22.38 -20.79
CA GLN A 2 3.14 -23.66 -21.39
C GLN A 2 1.97 -23.47 -22.37
N ILE A 3 0.95 -22.66 -22.02
CA ILE A 3 -0.20 -22.39 -22.90
C ILE A 3 0.25 -21.60 -24.15
N ALA A 4 1.10 -20.60 -23.98
CA ALA A 4 1.60 -19.81 -25.09
C ALA A 4 2.47 -20.65 -26.04
N GLN A 5 3.29 -21.54 -25.49
CA GLN A 5 4.11 -22.49 -26.25
C GLN A 5 3.23 -23.46 -27.05
N ALA A 6 2.18 -24.02 -26.43
CA ALA A 6 1.24 -24.91 -27.10
C ALA A 6 0.44 -24.21 -28.22
N ALA A 7 0.15 -22.91 -28.05
CA ALA A 7 -0.55 -22.07 -29.01
C ALA A 7 0.38 -21.43 -30.06
N GLY A 8 1.70 -21.60 -29.98
CA GLY A 8 2.67 -20.99 -30.90
C GLY A 8 2.75 -19.47 -30.83
N VAL A 9 2.39 -18.85 -29.67
CA VAL A 9 2.38 -17.41 -29.47
C VAL A 9 3.36 -17.00 -28.36
N LYS A 10 3.75 -15.71 -28.31
CA LYS A 10 4.57 -15.17 -27.22
C LYS A 10 3.72 -14.93 -25.97
N ALA A 11 4.28 -15.22 -24.79
CA ALA A 11 3.72 -14.83 -23.50
C ALA A 11 4.37 -13.53 -23.02
N TYR A 12 3.56 -12.63 -22.47
CA TYR A 12 4.01 -11.38 -21.88
C TYR A 12 3.43 -11.22 -20.47
N ILE A 13 4.18 -10.60 -19.58
CA ILE A 13 3.71 -10.16 -18.27
C ILE A 13 3.81 -8.63 -18.27
N ALA A 14 2.72 -7.95 -17.93
CA ALA A 14 2.67 -6.50 -17.83
C ALA A 14 2.73 -6.08 -16.36
N ASP A 15 3.67 -5.19 -16.02
CA ASP A 15 3.82 -4.58 -14.70
C ASP A 15 3.60 -5.57 -13.52
N PRO A 16 4.43 -6.64 -13.39
CA PRO A 16 4.30 -7.58 -12.27
C PRO A 16 4.57 -6.88 -10.94
N VAL A 17 4.14 -7.48 -9.82
CA VAL A 17 4.30 -6.90 -8.46
C VAL A 17 5.75 -6.65 -8.05
N VAL A 18 6.70 -7.26 -8.74
CA VAL A 18 8.15 -7.14 -8.56
C VAL A 18 8.80 -6.15 -9.55
N VAL A 19 8.00 -5.31 -10.22
CA VAL A 19 8.55 -4.17 -10.97
C VAL A 19 9.43 -3.34 -10.05
N ASP A 20 10.64 -3.07 -10.46
CA ASP A 20 11.61 -2.34 -9.66
C ASP A 20 12.14 -1.12 -10.41
N GLU A 21 11.63 0.03 -10.06
CA GLU A 21 11.99 1.35 -10.60
C GLU A 21 12.45 2.29 -9.48
N LEU A 22 12.71 1.75 -8.26
CA LEU A 22 13.14 2.55 -7.11
C LEU A 22 14.42 3.32 -7.42
N ASP A 23 14.48 4.55 -6.93
CA ASP A 23 15.74 5.28 -6.88
C ASP A 23 16.71 4.58 -5.92
N ASP A 24 18.01 4.64 -6.19
CA ASP A 24 19.03 3.93 -5.40
C ASP A 24 19.00 4.31 -3.92
N ILE A 25 18.71 5.56 -3.61
CA ILE A 25 18.56 6.03 -2.22
C ILE A 25 17.37 5.38 -1.51
N ALA A 26 16.31 5.02 -2.24
CA ALA A 26 15.12 4.40 -1.68
C ALA A 26 15.34 2.91 -1.33
N ARG A 27 16.44 2.29 -1.80
CA ARG A 27 16.75 0.87 -1.54
C ARG A 27 17.44 0.65 -0.20
N LEU A 28 18.05 1.69 0.35
CA LEU A 28 18.79 1.57 1.60
C LEU A 28 17.86 1.53 2.80
N SER A 29 18.09 0.57 3.68
CA SER A 29 17.54 0.59 5.04
C SER A 29 18.64 0.94 6.06
N GLY A 30 18.28 1.03 7.32
CA GLY A 30 19.27 1.24 8.40
C GLY A 30 20.15 0.00 8.68
N ILE A 31 19.84 -1.15 8.08
CA ILE A 31 20.57 -2.42 8.26
C ILE A 31 20.91 -2.97 6.87
N PRO A 32 22.21 -3.06 6.49
CA PRO A 32 22.62 -3.47 5.13
C PRO A 32 22.08 -4.85 4.73
N GLU A 33 21.93 -5.77 5.67
CA GLU A 33 21.42 -7.12 5.45
C GLU A 33 19.90 -7.15 5.20
N CYS A 34 19.21 -6.02 5.40
CA CYS A 34 17.76 -5.89 5.23
C CYS A 34 17.43 -4.76 4.23
N PRO A 35 17.84 -4.86 2.96
CA PRO A 35 17.54 -3.81 1.97
C PRO A 35 16.03 -3.69 1.72
N ARG A 36 15.59 -2.49 1.32
CA ARG A 36 14.21 -2.29 0.84
C ARG A 36 14.05 -2.90 -0.56
N ILE A 37 12.92 -3.55 -0.77
CA ILE A 37 12.57 -4.22 -2.03
C ILE A 37 11.26 -3.66 -2.56
N SER A 38 11.18 -3.49 -3.88
CA SER A 38 9.96 -3.06 -4.56
C SER A 38 8.97 -4.22 -4.67
N ILE A 39 7.90 -4.18 -3.85
CA ILE A 39 6.76 -5.08 -3.97
C ILE A 39 5.48 -4.27 -3.80
N PHE A 40 4.81 -3.95 -4.91
CA PHE A 40 3.62 -3.12 -4.91
C PHE A 40 2.62 -3.53 -6.01
N HIS A 41 1.44 -2.94 -6.03
CA HIS A 41 0.40 -3.24 -7.01
C HIS A 41 0.67 -2.51 -8.34
N ALA A 42 1.80 -2.82 -8.98
CA ALA A 42 2.37 -2.10 -10.11
C ALA A 42 1.38 -1.92 -11.27
N LEU A 43 0.76 -3.02 -11.73
CA LEU A 43 -0.19 -3.00 -12.86
C LEU A 43 -1.36 -2.04 -12.59
N ASN A 44 -1.99 -2.14 -11.42
CA ASN A 44 -3.13 -1.29 -11.08
C ASN A 44 -2.70 0.17 -10.92
N GLN A 45 -1.64 0.45 -10.16
CA GLN A 45 -1.18 1.81 -9.91
C GLN A 45 -0.76 2.53 -11.21
N LYS A 46 0.01 1.88 -12.07
CA LYS A 46 0.42 2.46 -13.36
C LYS A 46 -0.78 2.64 -14.31
N ALA A 47 -1.75 1.71 -14.30
CA ALA A 47 -2.96 1.85 -15.11
C ALA A 47 -3.81 3.05 -14.66
N ILE A 48 -4.01 3.23 -13.35
CA ILE A 48 -4.76 4.37 -12.80
C ILE A 48 -4.02 5.70 -13.05
N ALA A 49 -2.68 5.72 -12.90
CA ALA A 49 -1.88 6.90 -13.20
C ALA A 49 -2.00 7.33 -14.68
N ARG A 50 -1.93 6.39 -15.61
CA ARG A 50 -2.13 6.66 -17.06
C ARG A 50 -3.55 7.15 -17.34
N ARG A 51 -4.57 6.49 -16.75
CA ARG A 51 -5.97 6.92 -16.91
C ARG A 51 -6.23 8.32 -16.36
N HIS A 52 -5.61 8.68 -15.22
CA HIS A 52 -5.68 10.04 -14.69
C HIS A 52 -5.03 11.03 -15.64
N ALA A 53 -3.84 10.72 -16.16
CA ALA A 53 -3.12 11.58 -17.11
C ALA A 53 -3.98 11.85 -18.37
N GLU A 54 -4.60 10.84 -18.96
CA GLU A 54 -5.54 10.98 -20.08
C GLU A 54 -6.72 11.90 -19.72
N LYS A 55 -7.31 11.72 -18.53
CA LYS A 55 -8.44 12.52 -18.05
C LYS A 55 -8.11 14.01 -17.93
N VAL A 56 -6.87 14.34 -17.56
CA VAL A 56 -6.41 15.74 -17.42
C VAL A 56 -5.69 16.28 -18.65
N GLY A 57 -5.66 15.51 -19.76
CA GLY A 57 -5.04 15.93 -21.03
C GLY A 57 -3.51 16.03 -20.99
N LYS A 58 -2.85 15.26 -20.12
CA LYS A 58 -1.39 15.20 -19.97
C LYS A 58 -0.88 13.79 -20.25
N ARG A 59 0.43 13.65 -20.45
CA ARG A 59 1.07 12.33 -20.46
C ARG A 59 1.43 11.93 -19.03
N TYR A 60 1.46 10.63 -18.74
CA TYR A 60 1.88 10.12 -17.44
C TYR A 60 3.32 10.53 -17.09
N GLU A 61 4.18 10.60 -18.11
CA GLU A 61 5.58 11.03 -18.00
C GLU A 61 5.76 12.53 -17.66
N ASP A 62 4.68 13.30 -17.68
CA ASP A 62 4.72 14.74 -17.34
C ASP A 62 4.22 15.00 -15.91
N LEU A 63 3.73 13.97 -15.21
CA LEU A 63 3.09 14.09 -13.89
C LEU A 63 3.94 13.50 -12.75
N ASN A 64 3.79 14.10 -11.57
CA ASN A 64 4.18 13.55 -10.29
C ASN A 64 2.91 13.17 -9.51
N LEU A 65 2.75 11.90 -9.16
CA LEU A 65 1.54 11.40 -8.52
C LEU A 65 1.90 10.60 -7.27
N VAL A 66 1.07 10.71 -6.23
CA VAL A 66 1.05 9.72 -5.16
C VAL A 66 -0.12 8.78 -5.44
N VAL A 67 0.14 7.48 -5.56
CA VAL A 67 -0.90 6.49 -5.82
C VAL A 67 -1.00 5.52 -4.65
N ALA A 68 -2.18 5.45 -4.03
CA ALA A 68 -2.49 4.51 -2.96
C ALA A 68 -3.43 3.42 -3.50
N HIS A 69 -2.91 2.21 -3.70
CA HIS A 69 -3.73 1.03 -3.93
C HIS A 69 -4.12 0.42 -2.60
N MET A 70 -5.41 0.35 -2.33
CA MET A 70 -5.98 -0.07 -1.06
C MET A 70 -6.87 -1.31 -1.27
N GLY A 71 -6.30 -2.48 -1.01
CA GLY A 71 -6.94 -3.79 -1.09
C GLY A 71 -6.69 -4.62 0.16
N GLY A 72 -6.63 -5.95 0.06
CA GLY A 72 -6.24 -6.85 1.16
C GLY A 72 -4.83 -6.56 1.70
N GLY A 73 -3.93 -6.09 0.82
CA GLY A 73 -2.69 -5.37 1.12
C GLY A 73 -2.79 -3.94 0.62
N ILE A 74 -1.96 -3.04 1.13
CA ILE A 74 -1.93 -1.63 0.74
C ILE A 74 -0.53 -1.25 0.30
N SER A 75 -0.41 -0.62 -0.88
CA SER A 75 0.82 -0.01 -1.33
C SER A 75 0.59 1.44 -1.71
N VAL A 76 1.44 2.31 -1.20
CA VAL A 76 1.46 3.74 -1.52
C VAL A 76 2.78 4.03 -2.20
N SER A 77 2.75 4.68 -3.35
CA SER A 77 3.94 4.86 -4.18
C SER A 77 4.06 6.28 -4.70
N ALA A 78 5.31 6.73 -4.81
CA ALA A 78 5.68 8.00 -5.42
C ALA A 78 5.97 7.78 -6.92
N HIS A 79 5.09 8.26 -7.77
CA HIS A 79 5.25 8.22 -9.23
C HIS A 79 5.87 9.55 -9.69
N CYS A 80 7.07 9.50 -10.24
CA CYS A 80 7.79 10.66 -10.77
C CYS A 80 8.00 10.48 -12.27
N LYS A 81 7.33 11.29 -13.08
CA LYS A 81 7.54 11.32 -14.53
C LYS A 81 7.52 9.93 -15.19
N GLY A 82 6.49 9.15 -14.87
CA GLY A 82 6.26 7.83 -15.47
C GLY A 82 6.96 6.66 -14.76
N ARG A 83 7.78 6.92 -13.74
CA ARG A 83 8.49 5.90 -12.93
C ARG A 83 8.00 5.88 -11.50
N VAL A 84 8.00 4.71 -10.87
CA VAL A 84 7.74 4.53 -9.44
C VAL A 84 9.08 4.57 -8.69
N ILE A 85 9.43 5.74 -8.15
CA ILE A 85 10.75 5.99 -7.56
C ILE A 85 10.86 5.59 -6.09
N ASP A 86 9.74 5.41 -5.41
CA ASP A 86 9.66 4.86 -4.04
C ASP A 86 8.28 4.23 -3.80
N THR A 87 8.26 3.20 -2.96
CA THR A 87 7.03 2.50 -2.52
C THR A 87 7.31 1.72 -1.25
N ASN A 88 6.29 1.49 -0.41
CA ASN A 88 6.38 0.51 0.65
C ASN A 88 6.30 -0.92 0.09
N ASN A 89 6.90 -1.87 0.80
CA ASN A 89 6.70 -3.29 0.53
C ASN A 89 5.34 -3.74 1.08
N ALA A 90 4.37 -3.91 0.20
CA ALA A 90 2.99 -4.25 0.57
C ALA A 90 2.81 -5.68 1.12
N LEU A 91 3.88 -6.46 1.27
CA LEU A 91 3.83 -7.87 1.68
C LEU A 91 4.52 -8.15 3.02
N ASP A 92 5.68 -7.56 3.28
CA ASP A 92 6.61 -8.01 4.34
C ASP A 92 6.67 -7.08 5.58
N GLY A 93 5.56 -6.50 5.98
CA GLY A 93 5.51 -5.70 7.23
C GLY A 93 6.12 -4.31 7.08
N ASP A 94 5.88 -3.68 5.95
CA ASP A 94 6.23 -2.30 5.66
C ASP A 94 4.99 -1.51 5.24
N GLY A 95 4.98 -0.19 5.47
CA GLY A 95 3.89 0.70 5.08
C GLY A 95 2.64 0.63 5.96
N PRO A 96 1.45 0.93 5.40
CA PRO A 96 0.22 1.05 6.17
C PRO A 96 -0.30 -0.27 6.73
N ILE A 97 -1.06 -0.19 7.82
CA ILE A 97 -1.96 -1.27 8.26
C ILE A 97 -2.93 -1.53 7.11
N ALA A 98 -3.17 -2.80 6.78
CA ALA A 98 -4.08 -3.18 5.71
C ALA A 98 -5.11 -4.22 6.22
N PRO A 99 -6.14 -4.55 5.45
CA PRO A 99 -7.12 -5.58 5.87
C PRO A 99 -6.46 -6.90 6.30
N GLU A 100 -5.43 -7.37 5.61
CA GLU A 100 -4.78 -8.67 5.87
C GLU A 100 -3.26 -8.57 6.12
N ARG A 101 -2.72 -7.37 6.30
CA ARG A 101 -1.28 -7.12 6.50
C ARG A 101 -1.06 -6.27 7.73
N ALA A 102 -0.02 -6.59 8.49
CA ALA A 102 0.33 -5.86 9.69
C ALA A 102 0.77 -4.40 9.42
N GLY A 103 1.34 -4.15 8.24
CA GLY A 103 2.07 -2.90 7.98
C GLY A 103 3.33 -2.81 8.83
N THR A 104 3.86 -1.61 8.96
CA THR A 104 5.04 -1.35 9.79
C THR A 104 4.76 -1.64 11.25
N VAL A 105 5.54 -2.53 11.86
CA VAL A 105 5.51 -2.85 13.29
C VAL A 105 6.82 -2.40 13.96
N PRO A 106 6.81 -2.08 15.26
CA PRO A 106 8.05 -1.76 16.00
C PRO A 106 9.03 -2.93 15.93
N ALA A 107 10.19 -2.74 15.27
CA ALA A 107 11.16 -3.81 15.02
C ALA A 107 11.62 -4.52 16.29
N GLY A 108 11.90 -3.79 17.38
CA GLY A 108 12.30 -4.38 18.65
C GLY A 108 11.21 -5.27 19.27
N ALA A 109 9.93 -4.89 19.14
CA ALA A 109 8.83 -5.71 19.61
C ALA A 109 8.70 -7.00 18.76
N LEU A 110 8.89 -6.90 17.45
CA LEU A 110 8.88 -8.04 16.55
C LEU A 110 10.01 -9.03 16.88
N VAL A 111 11.24 -8.54 17.12
CA VAL A 111 12.37 -9.37 17.56
C VAL A 111 12.05 -10.09 18.88
N ASN A 112 11.53 -9.39 19.88
CA ASN A 112 11.12 -10.00 21.14
C ASN A 112 10.05 -11.08 20.94
N LEU A 113 9.11 -10.86 20.02
CA LEU A 113 8.09 -11.86 19.65
C LEU A 113 8.73 -13.11 19.03
N CYS A 114 9.65 -12.93 18.07
CA CYS A 114 10.35 -14.02 17.39
C CYS A 114 11.13 -14.91 18.38
N PHE A 115 11.78 -14.31 19.36
CA PHE A 115 12.62 -15.04 20.35
C PHE A 115 11.87 -15.37 21.66
N SER A 116 10.56 -15.17 21.72
CA SER A 116 9.73 -15.49 22.90
C SER A 116 9.54 -16.99 23.14
N GLY A 117 9.85 -17.84 22.16
CA GLY A 117 9.54 -19.26 22.19
C GLY A 117 8.05 -19.62 22.02
N LYS A 118 7.16 -18.62 21.83
CA LYS A 118 5.70 -18.80 21.71
C LYS A 118 5.23 -19.09 20.30
N TYR A 119 5.96 -18.66 19.29
CA TYR A 119 5.56 -18.70 17.89
C TYR A 119 6.68 -19.27 17.02
N SER A 120 6.33 -20.07 16.04
CA SER A 120 7.27 -20.47 14.99
C SER A 120 7.50 -19.32 14.00
N GLN A 121 8.59 -19.37 13.23
CA GLN A 121 8.84 -18.43 12.13
C GLN A 121 7.63 -18.33 11.19
N ARG A 122 7.02 -19.48 10.86
CA ARG A 122 5.83 -19.52 10.00
C ARG A 122 4.63 -18.77 10.59
N ASP A 123 4.46 -18.84 11.92
CA ASP A 123 3.37 -18.11 12.58
C ASP A 123 3.61 -16.61 12.54
N VAL A 124 4.83 -16.16 12.79
CA VAL A 124 5.20 -14.74 12.73
C VAL A 124 5.05 -14.20 11.30
N LEU A 125 5.51 -14.92 10.30
CA LEU A 125 5.31 -14.52 8.89
C LEU A 125 3.82 -14.40 8.53
N LYS A 126 2.96 -15.29 9.06
CA LYS A 126 1.50 -15.17 8.89
C LYS A 126 0.92 -13.96 9.60
N MET A 127 1.47 -13.54 10.75
CA MET A 127 1.06 -12.32 11.42
C MET A 127 1.41 -11.08 10.59
N LEU A 128 2.52 -11.09 9.87
CA LEU A 128 2.87 -10.01 8.93
C LEU A 128 1.95 -10.02 7.71
N ALA A 129 1.68 -11.21 7.12
CA ALA A 129 0.94 -11.34 5.86
C ALA A 129 -0.13 -12.45 5.95
N GLY A 130 -1.40 -12.07 5.88
CA GLY A 130 -2.57 -12.94 5.86
C GLY A 130 -3.38 -12.98 7.16
N LYS A 131 -2.75 -12.77 8.32
CA LYS A 131 -3.40 -12.71 9.65
C LYS A 131 -3.09 -11.42 10.40
N GLY A 132 -2.50 -10.44 9.75
CA GLY A 132 -2.23 -9.11 10.29
C GLY A 132 -3.37 -8.12 10.05
N GLY A 133 -3.16 -6.87 10.43
CA GLY A 133 -4.08 -5.77 10.14
C GLY A 133 -5.47 -5.93 10.76
N LEU A 134 -6.50 -5.63 9.98
CA LEU A 134 -7.89 -5.71 10.46
C LEU A 134 -8.26 -7.13 10.90
N VAL A 135 -7.77 -8.15 10.21
CA VAL A 135 -7.97 -9.57 10.61
C VAL A 135 -7.44 -9.84 12.01
N ALA A 136 -6.25 -9.32 12.35
CA ALA A 136 -5.66 -9.53 13.68
C ALA A 136 -6.48 -8.88 14.78
N HIS A 137 -7.03 -7.70 14.54
CA HIS A 137 -7.73 -6.91 15.55
C HIS A 137 -9.22 -7.23 15.66
N LEU A 138 -9.88 -7.51 14.51
CA LEU A 138 -11.33 -7.61 14.38
C LEU A 138 -11.83 -8.98 13.90
N ASN A 139 -10.90 -9.88 13.52
CA ASN A 139 -11.22 -11.15 12.85
C ASN A 139 -12.07 -10.93 11.57
N GLN A 140 -11.88 -9.80 10.90
CA GLN A 140 -12.66 -9.34 9.75
C GLN A 140 -11.73 -8.59 8.78
N ASN A 141 -11.84 -8.87 7.47
CA ASN A 141 -11.11 -8.18 6.41
C ASN A 141 -11.99 -7.31 5.50
N SER A 142 -13.32 -7.44 5.61
CA SER A 142 -14.26 -6.64 4.83
C SER A 142 -14.42 -5.26 5.46
N VAL A 143 -13.81 -4.24 4.85
CA VAL A 143 -13.96 -2.85 5.30
C VAL A 143 -15.42 -2.40 5.24
N GLN A 144 -16.18 -2.86 4.24
CA GLN A 144 -17.62 -2.57 4.14
C GLN A 144 -18.38 -3.09 5.36
N GLN A 145 -18.10 -4.33 5.79
CA GLN A 145 -18.78 -4.89 6.98
C GLN A 145 -18.36 -4.15 8.25
N ILE A 146 -17.08 -3.77 8.36
CA ILE A 146 -16.57 -2.97 9.49
C ILE A 146 -17.27 -1.61 9.55
N CYS A 147 -17.51 -0.93 8.43
CA CYS A 147 -18.29 0.31 8.40
C CYS A 147 -19.73 0.11 8.91
N ILE A 148 -20.38 -0.98 8.51
CA ILE A 148 -21.73 -1.34 9.00
C ILE A 148 -21.72 -1.58 10.53
N ASP A 149 -20.68 -2.22 11.06
CA ASP A 149 -20.57 -2.48 12.50
C ASP A 149 -20.29 -1.18 13.28
N ILE A 150 -19.54 -0.25 12.71
CA ILE A 150 -19.34 1.11 13.24
C ILE A 150 -20.69 1.87 13.33
N GLU A 151 -21.51 1.82 12.29
CA GLU A 151 -22.86 2.43 12.29
C GLU A 151 -23.77 1.86 13.39
N LYS A 152 -23.56 0.59 13.78
CA LYS A 152 -24.23 -0.04 14.90
C LYS A 152 -23.62 0.27 16.28
N GLY A 153 -22.56 1.09 16.32
CA GLY A 153 -21.93 1.58 17.53
C GLY A 153 -20.68 0.82 17.98
N ASP A 154 -20.08 -0.05 17.13
CA ASP A 154 -18.83 -0.76 17.50
C ASP A 154 -17.63 0.19 17.51
N GLN A 155 -17.27 0.62 18.71
CA GLN A 155 -16.15 1.54 18.94
C GLN A 155 -14.77 0.89 18.67
N LYS A 156 -14.65 -0.42 18.84
CA LYS A 156 -13.41 -1.14 18.54
C LYS A 156 -13.15 -1.14 17.03
N SER A 157 -14.17 -1.47 16.25
CA SER A 157 -14.10 -1.40 14.78
C SER A 157 -13.75 0.00 14.30
N LYS A 158 -14.35 1.05 14.90
CA LYS A 158 -14.02 2.43 14.58
C LYS A 158 -12.54 2.74 14.84
N ALA A 159 -12.05 2.46 16.04
CA ALA A 159 -10.66 2.76 16.40
C ALA A 159 -9.64 2.06 15.49
N VAL A 160 -9.91 0.81 15.10
CA VAL A 160 -9.02 0.03 14.24
C VAL A 160 -9.06 0.54 12.78
N LEU A 161 -10.26 0.90 12.27
CA LEU A 161 -10.41 1.47 10.93
C LEU A 161 -9.76 2.85 10.84
N ASP A 162 -9.94 3.70 11.85
CA ASP A 162 -9.30 5.01 11.95
C ASP A 162 -7.76 4.87 11.96
N ALA A 163 -7.21 3.90 12.72
CA ALA A 163 -5.78 3.64 12.74
C ALA A 163 -5.24 3.18 11.37
N MET A 164 -5.98 2.33 10.64
CA MET A 164 -5.63 1.94 9.28
C MET A 164 -5.62 3.17 8.36
N SER A 165 -6.69 3.95 8.35
CA SER A 165 -6.85 5.13 7.50
C SER A 165 -5.77 6.19 7.78
N TYR A 166 -5.48 6.42 9.05
CA TYR A 166 -4.40 7.30 9.49
C TYR A 166 -3.02 6.81 9.03
N SER A 167 -2.76 5.50 9.08
CA SER A 167 -1.50 4.94 8.60
C SER A 167 -1.32 5.11 7.09
N ILE A 168 -2.42 5.03 6.31
CA ILE A 168 -2.43 5.31 4.87
C ILE A 168 -2.10 6.79 4.61
N ALA A 169 -2.74 7.70 5.34
CA ALA A 169 -2.49 9.14 5.22
C ALA A 169 -1.03 9.50 5.53
N LYS A 170 -0.43 8.90 6.55
CA LYS A 170 1.00 9.06 6.85
C LYS A 170 1.89 8.62 5.70
N GLU A 171 1.59 7.49 5.08
CA GLU A 171 2.38 6.97 3.96
C GLU A 171 2.23 7.85 2.71
N ILE A 172 1.04 8.38 2.45
CA ILE A 172 0.82 9.39 1.40
C ILE A 172 1.70 10.63 1.66
N GLY A 173 1.77 11.10 2.91
CA GLY A 173 2.63 12.22 3.30
C GLY A 173 4.12 11.91 3.09
N ALA A 174 4.57 10.68 3.41
CA ALA A 174 5.93 10.24 3.16
C ALA A 174 6.26 10.24 1.64
N MET A 175 5.37 9.71 0.81
CA MET A 175 5.54 9.71 -0.65
C MET A 175 5.48 11.12 -1.25
N ALA A 176 4.69 12.03 -0.68
CA ALA A 176 4.73 13.44 -1.07
C ALA A 176 6.08 14.11 -0.74
N ALA A 177 6.72 13.74 0.38
CA ALA A 177 8.06 14.20 0.72
C ALA A 177 9.12 13.66 -0.26
N VAL A 178 9.01 12.40 -0.70
CA VAL A 178 9.85 11.83 -1.76
C VAL A 178 9.78 12.67 -3.04
N LEU A 179 8.58 13.15 -3.40
CA LEU A 179 8.35 14.05 -4.54
C LEU A 179 8.67 15.52 -4.22
N LYS A 180 9.25 15.82 -3.04
CA LYS A 180 9.64 17.18 -2.60
C LYS A 180 8.45 18.16 -2.57
N GLY A 181 7.26 17.65 -2.27
CA GLY A 181 6.01 18.40 -2.28
C GLY A 181 5.48 18.75 -3.67
N GLN A 182 6.13 18.33 -4.74
CA GLN A 182 5.67 18.56 -6.11
C GLN A 182 4.73 17.44 -6.55
N VAL A 183 3.51 17.46 -6.06
CA VAL A 183 2.49 16.44 -6.30
C VAL A 183 1.37 17.04 -7.13
N ASP A 184 1.13 16.52 -8.34
CA ASP A 184 0.02 16.97 -9.20
C ASP A 184 -1.34 16.44 -8.72
N ALA A 185 -1.39 15.19 -8.21
CA ALA A 185 -2.58 14.58 -7.62
C ALA A 185 -2.23 13.38 -6.72
N ILE A 186 -3.15 13.08 -5.80
CA ILE A 186 -3.19 11.84 -5.01
C ILE A 186 -4.28 10.96 -5.58
N LEU A 187 -3.98 9.72 -5.95
CA LEU A 187 -4.92 8.80 -6.56
C LEU A 187 -5.21 7.64 -5.60
N LEU A 188 -6.47 7.46 -5.25
CA LEU A 188 -6.94 6.34 -4.44
C LEU A 188 -7.56 5.27 -5.33
N THR A 189 -7.16 4.01 -5.16
CA THR A 189 -7.64 2.87 -5.96
C THR A 189 -7.70 1.60 -5.13
N GLY A 190 -8.27 0.53 -5.70
CA GLY A 190 -8.51 -0.73 -4.99
C GLY A 190 -9.87 -0.77 -4.30
N GLY A 191 -10.23 -1.94 -3.76
CA GLY A 191 -11.57 -2.17 -3.19
C GLY A 191 -11.89 -1.32 -1.96
N VAL A 192 -10.89 -0.98 -1.15
CA VAL A 192 -11.07 -0.13 0.05
C VAL A 192 -11.38 1.31 -0.32
N ALA A 193 -10.95 1.79 -1.49
CA ALA A 193 -11.22 3.14 -1.97
C ALA A 193 -12.71 3.45 -2.24
N TYR A 194 -13.57 2.43 -2.24
CA TYR A 194 -15.02 2.62 -2.32
C TYR A 194 -15.69 2.93 -0.97
N ASN A 195 -14.93 2.99 0.13
CA ASN A 195 -15.45 3.23 1.47
C ASN A 195 -15.15 4.68 1.89
N GLU A 196 -16.15 5.54 1.83
CA GLU A 196 -16.03 6.97 2.16
C GLU A 196 -15.45 7.24 3.56
N PRO A 197 -15.78 6.50 4.64
CA PRO A 197 -15.16 6.74 5.94
C PRO A 197 -13.63 6.67 5.93
N VAL A 198 -13.03 5.80 5.10
CA VAL A 198 -11.58 5.72 4.91
C VAL A 198 -11.07 6.93 4.13
N ASN A 199 -11.78 7.25 3.03
CA ASN A 199 -11.40 8.38 2.16
C ASN A 199 -11.50 9.72 2.90
N ASP A 200 -12.48 9.90 3.78
CA ASP A 200 -12.66 11.13 4.55
C ASP A 200 -11.48 11.38 5.49
N VAL A 201 -10.98 10.37 6.19
CA VAL A 201 -9.77 10.47 7.01
C VAL A 201 -8.55 10.82 6.13
N ILE A 202 -8.41 10.20 4.97
CA ILE A 202 -7.31 10.50 4.03
C ILE A 202 -7.42 11.95 3.54
N ARG A 203 -8.61 12.43 3.17
CA ARG A 203 -8.84 13.82 2.74
C ARG A 203 -8.52 14.81 3.86
N GLU A 204 -8.98 14.55 5.07
CA GLU A 204 -8.70 15.40 6.24
C GLU A 204 -7.19 15.58 6.44
N HIS A 205 -6.42 14.52 6.31
CA HIS A 205 -4.99 14.55 6.57
C HIS A 205 -4.10 14.91 5.37
N CYS A 206 -4.60 14.82 4.13
CA CYS A 206 -3.76 14.94 2.93
C CYS A 206 -4.20 16.00 1.93
N SER A 207 -5.39 16.63 2.06
CA SER A 207 -5.90 17.61 1.08
C SER A 207 -5.00 18.84 0.90
N PHE A 208 -4.15 19.14 1.88
CA PHE A 208 -3.18 20.23 1.80
C PHE A 208 -1.98 19.91 0.88
N LEU A 209 -1.76 18.62 0.55
CA LEU A 209 -0.64 18.21 -0.29
C LEU A 209 -0.94 18.36 -1.78
N ALA A 210 -2.12 17.92 -2.22
CA ALA A 210 -2.58 17.95 -3.61
C ALA A 210 -4.07 17.56 -3.70
N PRO A 211 -4.73 17.76 -4.86
CA PRO A 211 -6.05 17.19 -5.14
C PRO A 211 -6.08 15.66 -4.98
N ILE A 212 -7.18 15.15 -4.42
CA ILE A 212 -7.40 13.70 -4.21
C ILE A 212 -8.53 13.21 -5.10
#